data_0ed649496d0f7636db98d98c7fcbdd14
#
_entry.id   0ed649496d0f7636db98d98c7fcbdd14
#
_cell.length_a   1.000
_cell.length_b   1.000
_cell.length_c   1.000
_cell.angle_alpha   90.00
_cell.angle_beta   90.00
_cell.angle_gamma   90.00
#
_symmetry.space_group_name_H-M   'P 1'
#
loop_
_entity.id
_entity.type
_entity.pdbx_description
1 polymer ?
#
loop_
_entity_poly.entity_id
_entity_poly.type
_entity_poly.pdbx_seq_one_letter_code
_entity_poly.pdbx_strand_id
1 'polypeptide(L)'
;MPTLVRTMRIAEINDIASVASELADGLRARGHDVTVIRPRLVGGKLPWMVKPVVGPIRAVEWAQIIREVHAGHFDVVHIHYAYLGMLGVLGKFPYILHCHGSDVREITPFTRPMIERALERAARVYYATPDLAEYVLERRPDAEFLPNPVDSVQFAPQSPASEKDGVYICCGLTDIKGAPRLLDACRRLANDRPDIQFTALAGGEYSEAFAALPNVTLIPHQPRERLPQVISRHGVVLGQMLIGAVGMAELESVACARPLVTWFRHNRAYAEPPPFVRAVDGADIAAAIARLVDDPGERQRLGEAGRDWVRRFHSLEEASERVERSARAMLDRR
;
A
#
# COMPACT_ATOMS: atom_id res chain seq x y z
N MET A 1 -17.62 2.51 34.70
CA MET A 1 -17.09 1.15 34.53
C MET A 1 -16.67 1.02 33.08
N PRO A 2 -15.45 0.62 32.74
CA PRO A 2 -15.13 0.34 31.35
C PRO A 2 -16.03 -0.82 30.90
N THR A 3 -16.83 -0.60 29.88
CA THR A 3 -17.60 -1.65 29.20
C THR A 3 -16.60 -2.70 28.75
N LEU A 4 -16.72 -3.92 29.29
CA LEU A 4 -15.91 -5.07 28.81
C LEU A 4 -16.14 -5.21 27.30
N VAL A 5 -15.18 -4.76 26.52
CA VAL A 5 -15.22 -4.84 25.08
C VAL A 5 -15.19 -6.33 24.72
N ARG A 6 -16.30 -6.88 24.18
CA ARG A 6 -16.37 -8.28 23.77
C ARG A 6 -15.24 -8.57 22.78
N THR A 7 -14.37 -9.49 23.12
CA THR A 7 -13.34 -10.05 22.23
C THR A 7 -14.00 -10.69 21.02
N MET A 8 -13.55 -10.37 19.82
CA MET A 8 -13.99 -10.97 18.57
C MET A 8 -12.89 -11.87 18.01
N ARG A 9 -13.29 -12.94 17.33
CA ARG A 9 -12.41 -13.75 16.48
C ARG A 9 -12.51 -13.25 15.05
N ILE A 10 -11.40 -12.74 14.51
CA ILE A 10 -11.35 -12.09 13.21
C ILE A 10 -10.39 -12.84 12.29
N ALA A 11 -10.81 -13.14 11.07
CA ALA A 11 -9.95 -13.65 10.02
C ALA A 11 -9.58 -12.51 9.06
N GLU A 12 -8.29 -12.21 8.91
CA GLU A 12 -7.73 -11.35 7.88
C GLU A 12 -7.27 -12.24 6.73
N ILE A 13 -7.89 -12.16 5.55
CA ILE A 13 -7.56 -13.01 4.41
C ILE A 13 -6.80 -12.22 3.35
N ASN A 14 -5.61 -12.69 3.00
CA ASN A 14 -4.64 -12.13 2.08
C ASN A 14 -3.91 -10.90 2.64
N ASP A 15 -2.59 -10.87 2.48
CA ASP A 15 -1.72 -9.86 3.08
C ASP A 15 -1.03 -9.03 1.99
N ILE A 16 -1.76 -8.06 1.43
CA ILE A 16 -1.23 -7.16 0.41
C ILE A 16 -0.37 -6.09 1.06
N ALA A 17 0.90 -6.04 0.68
CA ALA A 17 1.87 -5.06 1.17
C ALA A 17 1.88 -4.92 2.71
N SER A 18 1.65 -6.03 3.42
CA SER A 18 1.58 -6.13 4.88
C SER A 18 0.38 -5.41 5.54
N VAL A 19 -0.59 -4.92 4.79
CA VAL A 19 -1.74 -4.18 5.35
C VAL A 19 -2.59 -5.06 6.27
N ALA A 20 -2.85 -6.32 5.88
CA ALA A 20 -3.60 -7.25 6.75
C ALA A 20 -2.84 -7.59 8.04
N SER A 21 -1.52 -7.74 7.96
CA SER A 21 -0.66 -7.95 9.14
C SER A 21 -0.69 -6.75 10.07
N GLU A 22 -0.54 -5.54 9.55
CA GLU A 22 -0.63 -4.29 10.32
C GLU A 22 -1.99 -4.19 11.04
N LEU A 23 -3.09 -4.36 10.30
CA LEU A 23 -4.44 -4.34 10.90
C LEU A 23 -4.62 -5.43 11.95
N ALA A 24 -4.10 -6.65 11.71
CA ALA A 24 -4.16 -7.73 12.66
C ALA A 24 -3.44 -7.38 13.97
N ASP A 25 -2.27 -6.75 13.90
CA ASP A 25 -1.52 -6.34 15.09
C ASP A 25 -2.24 -5.21 15.85
N GLY A 26 -2.81 -4.23 15.14
CA GLY A 26 -3.64 -3.21 15.76
C GLY A 26 -4.92 -3.76 16.41
N LEU A 27 -5.59 -4.71 15.78
CA LEU A 27 -6.78 -5.37 16.36
C LEU A 27 -6.42 -6.26 17.55
N ARG A 28 -5.27 -6.96 17.53
CA ARG A 28 -4.75 -7.72 18.68
C ARG A 28 -4.44 -6.81 19.87
N ALA A 29 -3.82 -5.65 19.63
CA ALA A 29 -3.57 -4.65 20.65
C ALA A 29 -4.87 -4.13 21.30
N ARG A 30 -6.01 -4.20 20.57
CA ARG A 30 -7.36 -3.87 21.06
C ARG A 30 -8.08 -5.05 21.74
N GLY A 31 -7.40 -6.20 21.92
CA GLY A 31 -7.91 -7.35 22.65
C GLY A 31 -8.72 -8.36 21.81
N HIS A 32 -8.57 -8.35 20.48
CA HIS A 32 -9.21 -9.33 19.60
C HIS A 32 -8.30 -10.52 19.29
N ASP A 33 -8.92 -11.67 18.98
CA ASP A 33 -8.24 -12.87 18.47
C ASP A 33 -8.21 -12.80 16.93
N VAL A 34 -7.02 -12.56 16.33
CA VAL A 34 -6.90 -12.31 14.91
C VAL A 34 -5.99 -13.34 14.24
N THR A 35 -6.52 -14.01 13.23
CA THR A 35 -5.79 -14.97 12.39
C THR A 35 -5.59 -14.37 11.01
N VAL A 36 -4.33 -14.35 10.52
CA VAL A 36 -4.01 -13.94 9.15
C VAL A 36 -3.87 -15.16 8.26
N ILE A 37 -4.79 -15.34 7.32
CA ILE A 37 -4.80 -16.43 6.34
C ILE A 37 -4.18 -15.90 5.03
N ARG A 38 -3.06 -16.50 4.60
CA ARG A 38 -2.34 -16.08 3.39
C ARG A 38 -2.53 -17.09 2.26
N PRO A 39 -3.41 -16.78 1.26
CA PRO A 39 -3.54 -17.61 0.07
C PRO A 39 -2.21 -17.68 -0.69
N ARG A 40 -1.85 -18.85 -1.20
CA ARG A 40 -0.62 -19.05 -1.99
C ARG A 40 -0.70 -18.39 -3.36
N LEU A 41 -1.91 -18.10 -3.86
CA LEU A 41 -2.21 -17.47 -5.15
C LEU A 41 -1.46 -18.13 -6.32
N VAL A 42 -1.43 -19.47 -6.32
CA VAL A 42 -0.70 -20.29 -7.31
C VAL A 42 -1.01 -19.80 -8.73
N GLY A 43 0.04 -19.55 -9.50
CA GLY A 43 -0.07 -19.11 -10.90
C GLY A 43 -0.52 -17.66 -11.09
N GLY A 44 -0.51 -16.81 -10.04
CA GLY A 44 -0.88 -15.39 -10.14
C GLY A 44 -0.04 -14.62 -11.16
N LYS A 45 1.26 -14.93 -11.26
CA LYS A 45 2.23 -14.32 -12.19
C LYS A 45 2.32 -15.03 -13.55
N LEU A 46 1.58 -16.12 -13.77
CA LEU A 46 1.61 -16.85 -15.03
C LEU A 46 0.85 -16.08 -16.14
N PRO A 47 1.28 -16.22 -17.40
CA PRO A 47 0.55 -15.70 -18.55
C PRO A 47 -0.89 -16.20 -18.55
N TRP A 48 -1.82 -15.38 -19.03
CA TRP A 48 -3.25 -15.70 -19.02
C TRP A 48 -3.59 -17.03 -19.71
N MET A 49 -2.82 -17.41 -20.74
CA MET A 49 -3.01 -18.65 -21.51
C MET A 49 -2.83 -19.93 -20.68
N VAL A 50 -1.98 -19.90 -19.66
CA VAL A 50 -1.73 -21.07 -18.78
C VAL A 50 -2.53 -21.01 -17.47
N LYS A 51 -3.22 -19.90 -17.17
CA LYS A 51 -4.07 -19.78 -15.99
C LYS A 51 -5.15 -20.86 -15.84
N PRO A 52 -5.80 -21.34 -16.94
CA PRO A 52 -6.76 -22.43 -16.83
C PRO A 52 -6.18 -23.72 -16.23
N VAL A 53 -4.90 -24.02 -16.50
CA VAL A 53 -4.23 -25.23 -15.95
C VAL A 53 -4.11 -25.18 -14.42
N VAL A 54 -3.97 -24.00 -13.82
CA VAL A 54 -3.88 -23.83 -12.36
C VAL A 54 -5.25 -23.63 -11.70
N GLY A 55 -6.31 -23.52 -12.49
CA GLY A 55 -7.70 -23.36 -12.01
C GLY A 55 -8.12 -24.41 -10.98
N PRO A 56 -7.92 -25.73 -11.23
CA PRO A 56 -8.24 -26.77 -10.27
C PRO A 56 -7.46 -26.64 -8.95
N ILE A 57 -6.18 -26.27 -9.00
CA ILE A 57 -5.32 -26.06 -7.81
C ILE A 57 -5.87 -24.90 -6.98
N ARG A 58 -6.25 -23.81 -7.63
CA ARG A 58 -6.90 -22.66 -6.97
C ARG A 58 -8.23 -23.02 -6.37
N ALA A 59 -9.05 -23.82 -7.06
CA ALA A 59 -10.33 -24.28 -6.52
C ALA A 59 -10.15 -25.09 -5.22
N VAL A 60 -9.14 -25.98 -5.18
CA VAL A 60 -8.79 -26.73 -3.97
C VAL A 60 -8.31 -25.80 -2.86
N GLU A 61 -7.44 -24.85 -3.16
CA GLU A 61 -6.96 -23.84 -2.20
C GLU A 61 -8.13 -23.03 -1.63
N TRP A 62 -9.03 -22.54 -2.46
CA TRP A 62 -10.22 -21.81 -2.03
C TRP A 62 -11.14 -22.65 -1.16
N ALA A 63 -11.37 -23.93 -1.52
CA ALA A 63 -12.15 -24.84 -0.71
C ALA A 63 -11.50 -25.10 0.66
N GLN A 64 -10.17 -25.13 0.74
CA GLN A 64 -9.43 -25.25 1.99
C GLN A 64 -9.60 -24.00 2.85
N ILE A 65 -9.44 -22.80 2.28
CA ILE A 65 -9.63 -21.52 3.00
C ILE A 65 -11.07 -21.40 3.51
N ILE A 66 -12.07 -21.71 2.68
CA ILE A 66 -13.49 -21.68 3.09
C ILE A 66 -13.72 -22.63 4.26
N ARG A 67 -13.15 -23.84 4.21
CA ARG A 67 -13.26 -24.81 5.29
C ARG A 67 -12.56 -24.32 6.57
N GLU A 68 -11.40 -23.70 6.46
CA GLU A 68 -10.67 -23.08 7.58
C GLU A 68 -11.49 -21.97 8.22
N VAL A 69 -12.12 -21.11 7.42
CA VAL A 69 -13.01 -20.05 7.92
C VAL A 69 -14.19 -20.62 8.69
N HIS A 70 -14.85 -21.66 8.17
CA HIS A 70 -15.97 -22.29 8.87
C HIS A 70 -15.51 -23.00 10.16
N ALA A 71 -14.40 -23.74 10.12
CA ALA A 71 -13.87 -24.45 11.29
C ALA A 71 -13.35 -23.49 12.36
N GLY A 72 -12.88 -22.31 11.95
CA GLY A 72 -12.36 -21.28 12.83
C GLY A 72 -13.42 -20.55 13.66
N HIS A 73 -14.72 -20.67 13.30
CA HIS A 73 -15.81 -19.97 13.97
C HIS A 73 -15.53 -18.46 14.16
N PHE A 74 -15.04 -17.79 13.11
CA PHE A 74 -14.75 -16.36 13.15
C PHE A 74 -16.04 -15.54 13.24
N ASP A 75 -16.03 -14.53 14.09
CA ASP A 75 -17.12 -13.56 14.19
C ASP A 75 -17.19 -12.70 12.93
N VAL A 76 -16.00 -12.31 12.39
CA VAL A 76 -15.85 -11.46 11.21
C VAL A 76 -14.73 -11.98 10.31
N VAL A 77 -14.96 -11.87 9.01
CA VAL A 77 -13.96 -12.16 7.97
C VAL A 77 -13.69 -10.89 7.19
N HIS A 78 -12.44 -10.43 7.16
CA HIS A 78 -11.98 -9.29 6.41
C HIS A 78 -11.10 -9.79 5.25
N ILE A 79 -11.51 -9.51 4.03
CA ILE A 79 -10.89 -10.04 2.81
C ILE A 79 -10.22 -8.90 2.07
N HIS A 80 -8.93 -9.01 1.85
CA HIS A 80 -8.14 -8.05 1.08
C HIS A 80 -7.99 -8.53 -0.35
N TYR A 81 -8.32 -7.69 -1.30
CA TYR A 81 -8.29 -7.89 -2.73
C TYR A 81 -9.64 -8.32 -3.32
N ALA A 82 -10.19 -7.50 -4.21
CA ALA A 82 -11.60 -7.57 -4.63
C ALA A 82 -12.06 -8.94 -5.12
N TYR A 83 -11.30 -9.62 -6.02
CA TYR A 83 -11.74 -10.92 -6.55
C TYR A 83 -11.74 -12.03 -5.49
N LEU A 84 -10.93 -11.91 -4.43
CA LEU A 84 -10.94 -12.86 -3.32
C LEU A 84 -12.21 -12.77 -2.47
N GLY A 85 -12.98 -11.70 -2.59
CA GLY A 85 -14.32 -11.63 -2.00
C GLY A 85 -15.25 -12.76 -2.45
N MET A 86 -14.92 -13.43 -3.57
CA MET A 86 -15.61 -14.65 -3.98
C MET A 86 -15.48 -15.81 -2.97
N LEU A 87 -14.48 -15.81 -2.08
CA LEU A 87 -14.39 -16.73 -0.96
C LEU A 87 -15.61 -16.59 -0.03
N GLY A 88 -16.00 -15.34 0.29
CA GLY A 88 -17.21 -15.07 1.08
C GLY A 88 -18.50 -15.44 0.35
N VAL A 89 -18.57 -15.16 -0.96
CA VAL A 89 -19.72 -15.51 -1.80
C VAL A 89 -19.92 -17.03 -1.87
N LEU A 90 -18.87 -17.79 -2.18
CA LEU A 90 -18.90 -19.24 -2.31
C LEU A 90 -19.03 -19.94 -0.94
N GLY A 91 -18.35 -19.40 0.08
CA GLY A 91 -18.42 -19.90 1.45
C GLY A 91 -19.69 -19.50 2.20
N LYS A 92 -20.52 -18.61 1.63
CA LYS A 92 -21.79 -18.14 2.21
C LYS A 92 -21.63 -17.56 3.62
N PHE A 93 -20.52 -16.88 3.89
CA PHE A 93 -20.31 -16.14 5.13
C PHE A 93 -20.25 -14.64 4.88
N PRO A 94 -20.70 -13.79 5.82
CA PRO A 94 -20.61 -12.35 5.70
C PRO A 94 -19.15 -11.90 5.84
N TYR A 95 -18.74 -10.88 5.06
CA TYR A 95 -17.37 -10.40 5.03
C TYR A 95 -17.30 -8.89 4.80
N ILE A 96 -16.21 -8.31 5.29
CA ILE A 96 -15.71 -7.00 4.89
C ILE A 96 -14.81 -7.22 3.68
N LEU A 97 -14.93 -6.38 2.65
CA LEU A 97 -14.06 -6.42 1.47
C LEU A 97 -13.20 -5.16 1.42
N HIS A 98 -11.89 -5.32 1.24
CA HIS A 98 -10.93 -4.22 1.13
C HIS A 98 -10.25 -4.23 -0.24
N CYS A 99 -10.48 -3.19 -1.03
CA CYS A 99 -9.89 -3.01 -2.35
C CYS A 99 -8.56 -2.27 -2.25
N HIS A 100 -7.49 -2.78 -2.91
CA HIS A 100 -6.13 -2.30 -2.72
C HIS A 100 -5.46 -1.64 -3.93
N GLY A 101 -6.04 -1.76 -5.12
CA GLY A 101 -5.48 -1.07 -6.29
C GLY A 101 -5.62 -1.84 -7.59
N SER A 102 -4.65 -2.66 -7.97
CA SER A 102 -4.70 -3.43 -9.22
C SER A 102 -5.92 -4.35 -9.32
N ASP A 103 -6.48 -4.74 -8.20
CA ASP A 103 -7.69 -5.54 -8.10
C ASP A 103 -8.95 -4.87 -8.66
N VAL A 104 -8.99 -3.55 -8.68
CA VAL A 104 -10.11 -2.78 -9.23
C VAL A 104 -9.72 -1.82 -10.36
N ARG A 105 -8.42 -1.49 -10.50
CA ARG A 105 -7.93 -0.71 -11.66
C ARG A 105 -7.76 -1.57 -12.91
N GLU A 106 -7.32 -2.83 -12.75
CA GLU A 106 -6.94 -3.74 -13.83
C GLU A 106 -7.97 -4.85 -14.03
N ILE A 107 -9.26 -4.47 -14.08
CA ILE A 107 -10.35 -5.43 -14.25
C ILE A 107 -10.37 -5.94 -15.70
N THR A 108 -10.23 -7.26 -15.87
CA THR A 108 -10.39 -7.93 -17.14
C THR A 108 -11.85 -8.35 -17.37
N PRO A 109 -12.31 -8.59 -18.62
CA PRO A 109 -13.64 -9.13 -18.88
C PRO A 109 -13.94 -10.44 -18.13
N PHE A 110 -12.90 -11.23 -17.86
CA PHE A 110 -13.02 -12.50 -17.13
C PHE A 110 -13.19 -12.30 -15.62
N THR A 111 -12.46 -11.36 -15.01
CA THR A 111 -12.50 -11.10 -13.56
C THR A 111 -13.65 -10.17 -13.16
N ARG A 112 -14.16 -9.38 -14.10
CA ARG A 112 -15.24 -8.41 -13.85
C ARG A 112 -16.44 -8.97 -13.12
N PRO A 113 -17.12 -10.06 -13.61
CA PRO A 113 -18.32 -10.57 -12.94
C PRO A 113 -18.03 -11.09 -11.53
N MET A 114 -16.83 -11.61 -11.29
CA MET A 114 -16.41 -12.06 -9.96
C MET A 114 -16.25 -10.88 -9.00
N ILE A 115 -15.59 -9.82 -9.44
CA ILE A 115 -15.35 -8.60 -8.65
C ILE A 115 -16.67 -7.90 -8.35
N GLU A 116 -17.53 -7.72 -9.35
CA GLU A 116 -18.85 -7.11 -9.18
C GLU A 116 -19.68 -7.91 -8.16
N ARG A 117 -19.71 -9.23 -8.30
CA ARG A 117 -20.42 -10.09 -7.35
C ARG A 117 -19.84 -10.03 -5.94
N ALA A 118 -18.53 -9.95 -5.81
CA ALA A 118 -17.85 -9.81 -4.51
C ALA A 118 -18.18 -8.46 -3.85
N LEU A 119 -18.17 -7.37 -4.62
CA LEU A 119 -18.55 -6.05 -4.15
C LEU A 119 -20.02 -6.01 -3.68
N GLU A 120 -20.96 -6.53 -4.47
CA GLU A 120 -22.39 -6.58 -4.15
C GLU A 120 -22.70 -7.34 -2.88
N ARG A 121 -22.00 -8.44 -2.63
CA ARG A 121 -22.26 -9.36 -1.51
C ARG A 121 -21.51 -9.03 -0.24
N ALA A 122 -20.52 -8.18 -0.28
CA ALA A 122 -19.80 -7.74 0.89
C ALA A 122 -20.73 -6.97 1.86
N ALA A 123 -20.65 -7.27 3.14
CA ALA A 123 -21.41 -6.55 4.17
C ALA A 123 -20.90 -5.10 4.34
N ARG A 124 -19.60 -4.89 4.13
CA ARG A 124 -18.92 -3.60 4.08
C ARG A 124 -17.84 -3.62 3.01
N VAL A 125 -17.57 -2.48 2.39
CA VAL A 125 -16.49 -2.32 1.42
C VAL A 125 -15.61 -1.15 1.82
N TYR A 126 -14.30 -1.41 1.86
CA TYR A 126 -13.26 -0.39 1.98
C TYR A 126 -12.43 -0.29 0.71
N TYR A 127 -11.87 0.89 0.47
CA TYR A 127 -10.85 1.10 -0.54
C TYR A 127 -9.64 1.83 0.08
N ALA A 128 -8.43 1.37 -0.26
CA ALA A 128 -7.19 1.70 0.44
C ALA A 128 -6.54 3.02 0.02
N THR A 129 -6.79 3.47 -1.21
CA THR A 129 -6.24 4.72 -1.76
C THR A 129 -7.33 5.56 -2.42
N PRO A 130 -7.27 6.90 -2.35
CA PRO A 130 -8.39 7.76 -2.74
C PRO A 130 -8.76 7.69 -4.23
N ASP A 131 -7.82 7.34 -5.11
CA ASP A 131 -8.09 7.14 -6.54
C ASP A 131 -9.02 5.95 -6.81
N LEU A 132 -9.10 4.99 -5.88
CA LEU A 132 -9.98 3.83 -6.05
C LEU A 132 -11.47 4.17 -5.91
N ALA A 133 -11.80 5.35 -5.38
CA ALA A 133 -13.17 5.84 -5.34
C ALA A 133 -13.84 5.80 -6.73
N GLU A 134 -13.12 6.16 -7.79
CA GLU A 134 -13.60 6.14 -9.18
C GLU A 134 -14.08 4.76 -9.63
N TYR A 135 -13.46 3.68 -9.13
CA TYR A 135 -13.73 2.30 -9.53
C TYR A 135 -14.74 1.60 -8.61
N VAL A 136 -14.79 1.99 -7.34
CA VAL A 136 -15.56 1.29 -6.33
C VAL A 136 -16.93 1.92 -6.11
N LEU A 137 -17.02 3.27 -6.04
CA LEU A 137 -18.24 3.98 -5.65
C LEU A 137 -19.35 3.87 -6.70
N GLU A 138 -19.03 3.64 -7.95
CA GLU A 138 -20.04 3.38 -9.00
C GLU A 138 -20.93 2.18 -8.66
N ARG A 139 -20.36 1.13 -8.04
CA ARG A 139 -21.05 -0.12 -7.68
C ARG A 139 -21.41 -0.22 -6.21
N ARG A 140 -20.63 0.43 -5.37
CA ARG A 140 -20.81 0.47 -3.92
C ARG A 140 -20.71 1.91 -3.42
N PRO A 141 -21.77 2.71 -3.60
CA PRO A 141 -21.80 4.11 -3.14
C PRO A 141 -21.60 4.27 -1.63
N ASP A 142 -21.85 3.21 -0.86
CA ASP A 142 -21.64 3.12 0.58
C ASP A 142 -20.23 2.66 0.97
N ALA A 143 -19.34 2.43 0.02
CA ALA A 143 -17.94 2.07 0.31
C ALA A 143 -17.20 3.25 0.94
N GLU A 144 -16.29 2.94 1.86
CA GLU A 144 -15.58 3.94 2.64
C GLU A 144 -14.09 3.93 2.35
N PHE A 145 -13.48 5.11 2.30
CA PHE A 145 -12.03 5.25 2.24
C PHE A 145 -11.44 4.85 3.60
N LEU A 146 -10.65 3.78 3.62
CA LEU A 146 -9.85 3.35 4.77
C LEU A 146 -8.38 3.45 4.38
N PRO A 147 -7.67 4.52 4.78
CA PRO A 147 -6.25 4.69 4.48
C PRO A 147 -5.44 3.49 4.97
N ASN A 148 -4.47 3.03 4.14
CA ASN A 148 -3.55 1.99 4.55
C ASN A 148 -2.82 2.40 5.84
N PRO A 149 -2.83 1.60 6.91
CA PRO A 149 -2.11 1.91 8.13
C PRO A 149 -0.59 1.72 7.96
N VAL A 150 0.18 2.47 8.72
CA VAL A 150 1.63 2.33 8.80
C VAL A 150 2.06 2.19 10.25
N ASP A 151 2.85 1.18 10.54
CA ASP A 151 3.54 1.08 11.83
C ASP A 151 4.65 2.15 11.91
N SER A 152 4.30 3.29 12.48
CA SER A 152 5.22 4.43 12.65
C SER A 152 6.29 4.21 13.74
N VAL A 153 6.23 3.10 14.49
CA VAL A 153 7.28 2.65 15.42
C VAL A 153 8.34 1.87 14.64
N GLN A 154 7.94 0.90 13.84
CA GLN A 154 8.83 0.16 12.95
C GLN A 154 9.49 1.11 11.93
N PHE A 155 8.70 1.98 11.29
CA PHE A 155 9.18 2.99 10.34
C PHE A 155 9.51 4.32 11.02
N ALA A 156 10.30 4.26 12.10
CA ALA A 156 10.82 5.45 12.74
C ALA A 156 12.10 5.96 12.02
N PRO A 157 12.34 7.29 11.99
CA PRO A 157 13.56 7.84 11.44
C PRO A 157 14.77 7.39 12.29
N GLN A 158 15.85 6.94 11.62
CA GLN A 158 17.09 6.52 12.29
C GLN A 158 18.18 7.61 12.24
N SER A 159 17.95 8.65 11.46
CA SER A 159 18.80 9.83 11.35
C SER A 159 17.99 11.01 10.81
N PRO A 160 18.39 12.27 11.08
CA PRO A 160 17.78 13.44 10.46
C PRO A 160 17.90 13.42 8.94
N ALA A 161 16.89 13.91 8.23
CA ALA A 161 16.93 14.03 6.76
C ALA A 161 17.99 15.07 6.30
N SER A 162 18.22 16.09 7.12
CA SER A 162 19.23 17.14 6.86
C SER A 162 20.66 16.63 6.80
N GLU A 163 20.97 15.50 7.41
CA GLU A 163 22.31 14.90 7.45
C GLU A 163 22.62 13.98 6.26
N LYS A 164 21.69 13.79 5.33
CA LYS A 164 21.80 12.83 4.22
C LYS A 164 21.53 13.50 2.89
N ASP A 165 22.31 13.15 1.87
CA ASP A 165 22.21 13.79 0.55
C ASP A 165 21.66 12.88 -0.55
N GLY A 166 21.70 11.57 -0.40
CA GLY A 166 21.24 10.63 -1.42
C GLY A 166 19.71 10.60 -1.59
N VAL A 167 19.27 10.07 -2.72
CA VAL A 167 17.86 9.90 -3.09
C VAL A 167 17.50 8.43 -3.12
N TYR A 168 16.42 8.03 -2.43
CA TYR A 168 15.88 6.68 -2.48
C TYR A 168 14.65 6.62 -3.38
N ILE A 169 14.68 5.82 -4.45
CA ILE A 169 13.51 5.51 -5.26
C ILE A 169 12.76 4.37 -4.58
N CYS A 170 11.65 4.67 -3.95
CA CYS A 170 10.93 3.70 -3.12
C CYS A 170 9.90 2.86 -3.87
N CYS A 171 9.58 3.21 -5.11
CA CYS A 171 8.59 2.47 -5.92
C CYS A 171 9.27 1.49 -6.89
N GLY A 172 8.50 0.49 -7.36
CA GLY A 172 8.95 -0.43 -8.39
C GLY A 172 9.27 0.28 -9.71
N LEU A 173 10.32 -0.18 -10.40
CA LEU A 173 10.77 0.41 -11.66
C LEU A 173 9.93 -0.11 -12.86
N THR A 174 8.64 0.23 -12.87
CA THR A 174 7.63 -0.25 -13.81
C THR A 174 6.85 0.90 -14.47
N ASP A 175 6.25 0.64 -15.64
CA ASP A 175 5.43 1.63 -16.36
C ASP A 175 4.31 2.19 -15.47
N ILE A 176 3.58 1.34 -14.77
CA ILE A 176 2.46 1.76 -13.91
C ILE A 176 2.89 2.69 -12.77
N LYS A 177 4.17 2.65 -12.39
CA LYS A 177 4.75 3.55 -11.39
C LYS A 177 5.36 4.80 -12.00
N GLY A 178 5.36 4.92 -13.33
CA GLY A 178 5.91 6.05 -14.06
C GLY A 178 7.44 6.00 -14.19
N ALA A 179 8.04 4.80 -14.26
CA ALA A 179 9.48 4.61 -14.40
C ALA A 179 10.12 5.41 -15.53
N PRO A 180 9.50 5.63 -16.70
CA PRO A 180 10.07 6.51 -17.73
C PRO A 180 10.35 7.93 -17.25
N ARG A 181 9.46 8.52 -16.43
CA ARG A 181 9.66 9.87 -15.86
C ARG A 181 10.77 9.90 -14.83
N LEU A 182 10.86 8.86 -13.98
CA LEU A 182 11.94 8.70 -13.02
C LEU A 182 13.28 8.55 -13.72
N LEU A 183 13.34 7.76 -14.79
CA LEU A 183 14.55 7.51 -15.58
C LEU A 183 15.02 8.79 -16.29
N ASP A 184 14.10 9.60 -16.83
CA ASP A 184 14.42 10.90 -17.43
C ASP A 184 15.05 11.85 -16.39
N ALA A 185 14.47 11.91 -15.18
CA ALA A 185 15.04 12.72 -14.10
C ALA A 185 16.43 12.27 -13.70
N CYS A 186 16.66 10.95 -13.54
CA CYS A 186 17.98 10.42 -13.22
C CYS A 186 19.01 10.73 -14.30
N ARG A 187 18.64 10.66 -15.59
CA ARG A 187 19.53 11.02 -16.73
C ARG A 187 19.89 12.50 -16.72
N ARG A 188 18.94 13.39 -16.48
CA ARG A 188 19.19 14.83 -16.37
C ARG A 188 20.17 15.11 -15.25
N LEU A 189 19.91 14.56 -14.06
CA LEU A 189 20.79 14.77 -12.92
C LEU A 189 22.15 14.09 -13.07
N ALA A 190 22.27 12.98 -13.81
CA ALA A 190 23.57 12.41 -14.14
C ALA A 190 24.47 13.37 -14.93
N ASN A 191 23.87 14.21 -15.78
CA ASN A 191 24.61 15.22 -16.57
C ASN A 191 24.84 16.52 -15.80
N ASP A 192 23.79 17.05 -15.14
CA ASP A 192 23.78 18.40 -14.59
C ASP A 192 24.27 18.43 -13.13
N ARG A 193 24.06 17.35 -12.37
CA ARG A 193 24.37 17.20 -10.93
C ARG A 193 24.87 15.78 -10.63
N PRO A 194 26.06 15.41 -11.12
CA PRO A 194 26.62 14.06 -10.92
C PRO A 194 26.91 13.71 -9.45
N ASP A 195 26.92 14.71 -8.57
CA ASP A 195 26.98 14.55 -7.11
C ASP A 195 25.73 13.91 -6.52
N ILE A 196 24.56 14.02 -7.16
CA ILE A 196 23.29 13.44 -6.68
C ILE A 196 23.20 11.97 -7.05
N GLN A 197 23.24 11.12 -6.03
CA GLN A 197 23.22 9.67 -6.18
C GLN A 197 21.86 9.08 -5.81
N PHE A 198 21.41 8.11 -6.58
CA PHE A 198 20.15 7.39 -6.40
C PHE A 198 20.40 5.95 -5.95
N THR A 199 19.52 5.46 -5.08
CA THR A 199 19.43 4.05 -4.72
C THR A 199 18.01 3.56 -4.99
N ALA A 200 17.85 2.39 -5.61
CA ALA A 200 16.56 1.73 -5.77
C ALA A 200 16.68 0.23 -5.49
N LEU A 201 15.57 -0.41 -5.16
CA LEU A 201 15.50 -1.88 -5.13
C LEU A 201 15.50 -2.42 -6.56
N ALA A 202 16.31 -3.43 -6.82
CA ALA A 202 16.32 -4.12 -8.11
C ALA A 202 14.95 -4.81 -8.34
N GLY A 203 14.34 -4.61 -9.50
CA GLY A 203 13.07 -5.22 -9.89
C GLY A 203 12.21 -4.29 -10.74
N GLY A 204 11.51 -4.89 -11.69
CA GLY A 204 10.71 -4.18 -12.69
C GLY A 204 11.39 -4.14 -14.06
N GLU A 205 10.60 -3.84 -15.06
CA GLU A 205 11.00 -3.88 -16.48
C GLU A 205 12.06 -2.83 -16.87
N TYR A 206 12.21 -1.77 -16.07
CA TYR A 206 13.20 -0.71 -16.31
C TYR A 206 14.51 -0.89 -15.53
N SER A 207 14.69 -1.97 -14.76
CA SER A 207 15.88 -2.15 -13.92
C SER A 207 17.19 -2.04 -14.69
N GLU A 208 17.29 -2.63 -15.87
CA GLU A 208 18.50 -2.55 -16.70
C GLU A 208 18.80 -1.12 -17.15
N ALA A 209 17.75 -0.37 -17.53
CA ALA A 209 17.90 1.02 -17.96
C ALA A 209 18.38 1.94 -16.81
N PHE A 210 17.92 1.68 -15.58
CA PHE A 210 18.40 2.39 -14.39
C PHE A 210 19.83 1.98 -14.02
N ALA A 211 20.16 0.68 -14.08
CA ALA A 211 21.50 0.17 -13.79
C ALA A 211 22.57 0.72 -14.75
N ALA A 212 22.19 1.12 -15.96
CA ALA A 212 23.11 1.72 -16.94
C ALA A 212 23.48 3.18 -16.62
N LEU A 213 22.83 3.83 -15.66
CA LEU A 213 23.10 5.22 -15.30
C LEU A 213 24.24 5.30 -14.25
N PRO A 214 25.20 6.24 -14.42
CA PRO A 214 26.36 6.35 -13.53
C PRO A 214 26.02 6.81 -12.11
N ASN A 215 24.86 7.44 -11.93
CA ASN A 215 24.38 7.98 -10.65
C ASN A 215 23.29 7.12 -10.00
N VAL A 216 23.05 5.89 -10.47
CA VAL A 216 22.03 4.99 -9.91
C VAL A 216 22.65 3.69 -9.42
N THR A 217 22.38 3.33 -8.18
CA THR A 217 22.76 2.03 -7.59
C THR A 217 21.51 1.21 -7.34
N LEU A 218 21.42 0.03 -7.95
CA LEU A 218 20.40 -0.95 -7.65
C LEU A 218 20.88 -1.89 -6.56
N ILE A 219 20.10 -2.03 -5.50
CA ILE A 219 20.35 -2.98 -4.41
C ILE A 219 19.35 -4.14 -4.46
N PRO A 220 19.72 -5.35 -3.99
CA PRO A 220 18.79 -6.46 -3.89
C PRO A 220 17.56 -6.12 -3.07
N HIS A 221 16.47 -6.85 -3.31
CA HIS A 221 15.27 -6.75 -2.47
C HIS A 221 15.63 -6.93 -0.99
N GLN A 222 15.10 -6.06 -0.14
CA GLN A 222 15.36 -6.06 1.29
C GLN A 222 14.16 -6.61 2.06
N PRO A 223 14.39 -7.37 3.15
CA PRO A 223 13.32 -7.66 4.11
C PRO A 223 12.71 -6.36 4.64
N ARG A 224 11.40 -6.38 4.90
CA ARG A 224 10.65 -5.18 5.34
C ARG A 224 11.25 -4.54 6.59
N GLU A 225 11.75 -5.35 7.50
CA GLU A 225 12.37 -4.93 8.77
C GLU A 225 13.67 -4.12 8.56
N ARG A 226 14.30 -4.26 7.39
CA ARG A 226 15.52 -3.51 7.02
C ARG A 226 15.23 -2.23 6.25
N LEU A 227 14.02 -2.06 5.74
CA LEU A 227 13.66 -0.87 4.94
C LEU A 227 13.85 0.45 5.71
N PRO A 228 13.52 0.58 7.01
CA PRO A 228 13.79 1.82 7.74
C PRO A 228 15.26 2.24 7.72
N GLN A 229 16.19 1.25 7.77
CA GLN A 229 17.62 1.52 7.68
C GLN A 229 18.02 1.98 6.28
N VAL A 230 17.49 1.33 5.24
CA VAL A 230 17.74 1.72 3.85
C VAL A 230 17.23 3.14 3.60
N ILE A 231 15.98 3.41 3.95
CA ILE A 231 15.34 4.71 3.76
C ILE A 231 16.11 5.80 4.50
N SER A 232 16.51 5.54 5.75
CA SER A 232 17.16 6.54 6.60
C SER A 232 18.60 6.89 6.18
N ARG A 233 19.18 6.19 5.20
CA ARG A 233 20.49 6.53 4.61
C ARG A 233 20.39 7.67 3.59
N HIS A 234 19.19 8.06 3.19
CA HIS A 234 18.94 9.04 2.12
C HIS A 234 18.24 10.27 2.67
N GLY A 235 18.48 11.42 2.06
CA GLY A 235 17.88 12.69 2.44
C GLY A 235 16.52 12.93 1.78
N VAL A 236 16.28 12.35 0.62
CA VAL A 236 15.07 12.52 -0.20
C VAL A 236 14.54 11.16 -0.63
N VAL A 237 13.21 11.04 -0.74
CA VAL A 237 12.56 9.89 -1.32
C VAL A 237 11.80 10.27 -2.58
N LEU A 238 11.94 9.45 -3.62
CA LEU A 238 11.28 9.59 -4.90
C LEU A 238 10.26 8.46 -5.06
N GLY A 239 8.98 8.84 -5.10
CA GLY A 239 7.84 7.93 -5.24
C GLY A 239 7.36 7.75 -6.67
N GLN A 240 6.19 7.16 -6.83
CA GLN A 240 5.56 6.90 -8.12
C GLN A 240 5.07 8.20 -8.81
N MET A 241 5.02 8.18 -10.16
CA MET A 241 4.75 9.36 -10.98
C MET A 241 3.57 9.21 -11.96
N LEU A 242 2.72 8.17 -11.80
CA LEU A 242 1.63 7.95 -12.75
C LEU A 242 0.26 7.77 -12.10
N ILE A 243 0.15 7.03 -11.00
CA ILE A 243 -1.14 6.68 -10.37
C ILE A 243 -1.83 7.91 -9.74
N GLY A 244 -1.06 8.85 -9.22
CA GLY A 244 -1.59 10.03 -8.54
C GLY A 244 -2.04 9.80 -7.09
N ALA A 245 -1.75 8.64 -6.53
CA ALA A 245 -1.97 8.29 -5.13
C ALA A 245 -0.69 7.65 -4.56
N VAL A 246 -0.54 7.60 -3.25
CA VAL A 246 0.61 6.99 -2.57
C VAL A 246 0.28 5.58 -2.09
N GLY A 247 1.25 4.67 -2.21
CA GLY A 247 1.17 3.31 -1.70
C GLY A 247 1.98 3.12 -0.42
N MET A 248 2.11 1.88 0.03
CA MET A 248 2.80 1.55 1.29
C MET A 248 4.26 2.01 1.30
N ALA A 249 5.02 1.78 0.24
CA ALA A 249 6.44 2.14 0.19
C ALA A 249 6.68 3.65 0.34
N GLU A 250 5.82 4.48 -0.26
CA GLU A 250 5.85 5.93 -0.09
C GLU A 250 5.48 6.32 1.34
N LEU A 251 4.40 5.77 1.89
CA LEU A 251 3.94 6.06 3.25
C LEU A 251 4.97 5.64 4.31
N GLU A 252 5.57 4.47 4.17
CA GLU A 252 6.66 3.97 5.01
C GLU A 252 7.89 4.87 4.96
N SER A 253 8.21 5.40 3.77
CA SER A 253 9.32 6.33 3.59
C SER A 253 9.05 7.68 4.26
N VAL A 254 7.84 8.19 4.13
CA VAL A 254 7.40 9.42 4.82
C VAL A 254 7.35 9.22 6.33
N ALA A 255 6.94 8.05 6.82
CA ALA A 255 6.99 7.70 8.24
C ALA A 255 8.43 7.73 8.80
N CYS A 256 9.44 7.43 7.99
CA CYS A 256 10.86 7.60 8.31
C CYS A 256 11.33 9.07 8.27
N ALA A 257 10.42 10.04 8.26
CA ALA A 257 10.68 11.48 8.19
C ALA A 257 11.54 11.85 6.95
N ARG A 258 11.23 11.31 5.78
CA ARG A 258 11.87 11.68 4.52
C ARG A 258 10.91 12.50 3.67
N PRO A 259 11.32 13.65 3.12
CA PRO A 259 10.53 14.40 2.16
C PRO A 259 10.30 13.56 0.92
N LEU A 260 9.05 13.51 0.47
CA LEU A 260 8.61 12.71 -0.66
C LEU A 260 8.38 13.59 -1.89
N VAL A 261 9.10 13.30 -2.98
CA VAL A 261 8.81 13.83 -4.32
C VAL A 261 7.93 12.80 -5.04
N THR A 262 6.72 13.18 -5.44
CA THR A 262 5.77 12.25 -6.08
C THR A 262 4.71 12.97 -6.91
N TRP A 263 4.04 12.25 -7.79
CA TRP A 263 2.81 12.69 -8.41
C TRP A 263 1.64 12.35 -7.49
N PHE A 264 1.02 13.37 -6.86
CA PHE A 264 -0.16 13.20 -6.00
C PHE A 264 -1.25 14.20 -6.38
N ARG A 265 -2.50 13.73 -6.56
CA ARG A 265 -3.63 14.57 -7.03
C ARG A 265 -4.86 14.57 -6.11
N HIS A 266 -4.84 13.81 -5.01
CA HIS A 266 -6.01 13.59 -4.16
C HIS A 266 -5.95 14.37 -2.84
N ASN A 267 -5.50 15.62 -2.87
CA ASN A 267 -5.37 16.46 -1.65
C ASN A 267 -6.67 16.57 -0.85
N ARG A 268 -7.83 16.54 -1.52
CA ARG A 268 -9.15 16.69 -0.90
C ARG A 268 -9.68 15.41 -0.22
N ALA A 269 -8.98 14.29 -0.38
CA ALA A 269 -9.36 13.04 0.27
C ALA A 269 -9.02 13.02 1.77
N TYR A 270 -8.19 13.95 2.21
CA TYR A 270 -7.76 14.11 3.60
C TYR A 270 -8.19 15.47 4.13
N ALA A 271 -8.41 15.56 5.44
CA ALA A 271 -8.76 16.84 6.09
C ALA A 271 -7.66 17.90 5.95
N GLU A 272 -6.39 17.45 5.84
CA GLU A 272 -5.23 18.29 5.55
C GLU A 272 -4.44 17.69 4.38
N PRO A 273 -4.00 18.51 3.41
CA PRO A 273 -3.20 18.00 2.30
C PRO A 273 -1.85 17.47 2.79
N PRO A 274 -1.34 16.37 2.19
CA PRO A 274 -0.01 15.88 2.55
C PRO A 274 1.08 16.88 2.14
N PRO A 275 2.17 17.00 2.92
CA PRO A 275 3.28 17.91 2.61
C PRO A 275 4.25 17.30 1.58
N PHE A 276 3.72 16.72 0.51
CA PHE A 276 4.52 16.12 -0.55
C PHE A 276 4.96 17.17 -1.55
N VAL A 277 6.18 16.99 -2.08
CA VAL A 277 6.68 17.78 -3.19
C VAL A 277 6.13 17.19 -4.49
N ARG A 278 5.22 17.92 -5.11
CA ARG A 278 4.59 17.45 -6.35
C ARG A 278 5.52 17.70 -7.54
N ALA A 279 5.71 16.66 -8.36
CA ALA A 279 6.37 16.73 -9.65
C ALA A 279 5.53 15.98 -10.70
N VAL A 280 5.63 16.38 -11.98
CA VAL A 280 4.78 15.85 -13.07
C VAL A 280 5.61 15.08 -14.09
N ASP A 281 6.80 15.60 -14.42
CA ASP A 281 7.69 15.03 -15.43
C ASP A 281 9.15 14.97 -14.94
N GLY A 282 10.05 14.49 -15.80
CA GLY A 282 11.46 14.31 -15.43
C GLY A 282 12.18 15.64 -15.12
N ALA A 283 11.78 16.75 -15.73
CA ALA A 283 12.37 18.06 -15.45
C ALA A 283 11.91 18.58 -14.08
N ASP A 284 10.62 18.47 -13.77
CA ASP A 284 10.07 18.84 -12.45
C ASP A 284 10.70 18.01 -11.33
N ILE A 285 10.85 16.69 -11.57
CA ILE A 285 11.47 15.77 -10.60
C ILE A 285 12.92 16.18 -10.36
N ALA A 286 13.71 16.42 -11.42
CA ALA A 286 15.11 16.81 -11.32
C ALA A 286 15.26 18.13 -10.55
N ALA A 287 14.45 19.14 -10.86
CA ALA A 287 14.45 20.42 -10.18
C ALA A 287 14.06 20.29 -8.69
N ALA A 288 13.04 19.49 -8.37
CA ALA A 288 12.61 19.27 -6.99
C ALA A 288 13.69 18.54 -6.17
N ILE A 289 14.35 17.53 -6.75
CA ILE A 289 15.42 16.79 -6.09
C ILE A 289 16.64 17.72 -5.85
N ALA A 290 17.10 18.45 -6.87
CA ALA A 290 18.23 19.37 -6.74
C ALA A 290 17.98 20.39 -5.62
N ARG A 291 16.79 21.03 -5.60
CA ARG A 291 16.40 21.97 -4.56
C ARG A 291 16.44 21.34 -3.15
N LEU A 292 15.88 20.14 -2.99
CA LEU A 292 15.86 19.45 -1.70
C LEU A 292 17.26 19.00 -1.27
N VAL A 293 18.15 18.61 -2.20
CA VAL A 293 19.54 18.26 -1.87
C VAL A 293 20.31 19.50 -1.43
N ASP A 294 20.06 20.64 -2.03
CA ASP A 294 20.74 21.91 -1.71
C ASP A 294 20.21 22.58 -0.42
N ASP A 295 19.01 22.22 0.06
CA ASP A 295 18.41 22.79 1.28
C ASP A 295 18.15 21.72 2.36
N PRO A 296 19.14 21.42 3.23
CA PRO A 296 18.99 20.49 4.35
C PRO A 296 17.88 20.88 5.33
N GLY A 297 17.65 22.19 5.51
CA GLY A 297 16.59 22.71 6.39
C GLY A 297 15.20 22.40 5.84
N GLU A 298 15.00 22.58 4.54
CA GLU A 298 13.75 22.21 3.88
C GLU A 298 13.50 20.69 3.94
N ARG A 299 14.54 19.87 3.71
CA ARG A 299 14.45 18.42 3.84
C ARG A 299 13.94 18.00 5.22
N GLN A 300 14.54 18.56 6.27
CA GLN A 300 14.17 18.24 7.65
C GLN A 300 12.72 18.65 7.92
N ARG A 301 12.34 19.87 7.61
CA ARG A 301 11.00 20.42 7.85
C ARG A 301 9.91 19.62 7.12
N LEU A 302 10.12 19.28 5.84
CA LEU A 302 9.17 18.50 5.05
C LEU A 302 9.11 17.04 5.52
N GLY A 303 10.25 16.47 5.91
CA GLY A 303 10.29 15.10 6.46
C GLY A 303 9.51 14.98 7.76
N GLU A 304 9.71 15.91 8.70
CA GLU A 304 8.97 15.96 9.97
C GLU A 304 7.46 16.17 9.75
N ALA A 305 7.10 17.16 8.93
CA ALA A 305 5.70 17.42 8.60
C ALA A 305 5.03 16.18 7.93
N GLY A 306 5.77 15.49 7.05
CA GLY A 306 5.31 14.25 6.42
C GLY A 306 5.05 13.14 7.44
N ARG A 307 6.00 12.91 8.35
CA ARG A 307 5.84 11.92 9.42
C ARG A 307 4.62 12.22 10.30
N ASP A 308 4.42 13.47 10.70
CA ASP A 308 3.28 13.87 11.51
C ASP A 308 1.96 13.69 10.75
N TRP A 309 1.97 13.95 9.44
CA TRP A 309 0.82 13.70 8.58
C TRP A 309 0.50 12.20 8.50
N VAL A 310 1.49 11.31 8.29
CA VAL A 310 1.29 9.86 8.28
C VAL A 310 0.75 9.38 9.63
N ARG A 311 1.29 9.86 10.74
CA ARG A 311 0.81 9.48 12.08
C ARG A 311 -0.63 9.87 12.34
N ARG A 312 -1.12 10.95 11.73
CA ARG A 312 -2.53 11.41 11.88
C ARG A 312 -3.48 10.71 10.92
N PHE A 313 -3.10 10.50 9.67
CA PHE A 313 -4.02 10.04 8.63
C PHE A 313 -3.83 8.57 8.22
N HIS A 314 -2.74 7.95 8.63
CA HIS A 314 -2.41 6.55 8.37
C HIS A 314 -2.09 5.80 9.69
N SER A 315 -2.74 6.22 10.78
CA SER A 315 -2.58 5.60 12.09
C SER A 315 -3.11 4.17 12.09
N LEU A 316 -2.28 3.25 12.61
CA LEU A 316 -2.68 1.86 12.82
C LEU A 316 -3.85 1.76 13.81
N GLU A 317 -3.82 2.58 14.87
CA GLU A 317 -4.86 2.61 15.88
C GLU A 317 -6.22 3.02 15.29
N GLU A 318 -6.28 4.12 14.51
CA GLU A 318 -7.51 4.61 13.90
C GLU A 318 -8.05 3.62 12.85
N ALA A 319 -7.20 3.06 12.00
CA ALA A 319 -7.60 2.07 10.99
C ALA A 319 -8.20 0.82 11.66
N SER A 320 -7.55 0.31 12.70
CA SER A 320 -8.02 -0.85 13.46
C SER A 320 -9.35 -0.56 14.18
N GLU A 321 -9.50 0.63 14.76
CA GLU A 321 -10.76 1.06 15.39
C GLU A 321 -11.91 1.12 14.38
N ARG A 322 -11.67 1.62 13.19
CA ARG A 322 -12.69 1.67 12.13
C ARG A 322 -13.11 0.28 11.67
N VAL A 323 -12.15 -0.65 11.51
CA VAL A 323 -12.44 -2.05 11.21
C VAL A 323 -13.22 -2.69 12.35
N GLU A 324 -12.83 -2.46 13.60
CA GLU A 324 -13.55 -2.96 14.78
C GLU A 324 -15.00 -2.46 14.82
N ARG A 325 -15.23 -1.16 14.62
CA ARG A 325 -16.61 -0.59 14.58
C ARG A 325 -17.45 -1.25 13.49
N SER A 326 -16.91 -1.45 12.30
CA SER A 326 -17.62 -2.14 11.22
C SER A 326 -17.91 -3.60 11.55
N ALA A 327 -16.95 -4.29 12.16
CA ALA A 327 -17.13 -5.66 12.63
C ALA A 327 -18.28 -5.78 13.65
N ARG A 328 -18.32 -4.89 14.65
CA ARG A 328 -19.41 -4.84 15.63
C ARG A 328 -20.76 -4.56 14.99
N ALA A 329 -20.84 -3.56 14.10
CA ALA A 329 -22.07 -3.24 13.38
C ALA A 329 -22.60 -4.38 12.50
N MET A 330 -21.71 -5.27 12.03
CA MET A 330 -22.13 -6.50 11.32
C MET A 330 -22.70 -7.55 12.27
N LEU A 331 -22.16 -7.67 13.48
CA LEU A 331 -22.66 -8.63 14.48
C LEU A 331 -24.02 -8.22 15.04
N ASP A 332 -24.23 -6.91 15.28
CA ASP A 332 -25.47 -6.37 15.80
C ASP A 332 -26.68 -6.52 14.83
N ARG A 333 -26.41 -6.80 13.55
CA ARG A 333 -27.42 -7.03 12.51
C ARG A 333 -27.79 -8.51 12.30
N ARG A 334 -27.12 -9.43 12.99
CA ARG A 334 -27.40 -10.87 12.98
C ARG A 334 -28.40 -11.25 14.08
#